data_956cb667d7fd6158fd08738ac6320edf
#
_entry.id   956cb667d7fd6158fd08738ac6320edf
#
_cell.length_a   1.000
_cell.length_b   1.000
_cell.length_c   1.000
_cell.angle_alpha   90.00
_cell.angle_beta   90.00
_cell.angle_gamma   90.00
#
_symmetry.space_group_name_H-M   'P 1'
#
loop_
_entity.id
_entity.type
_entity.pdbx_description
1 polymer ?
#
loop_
_entity_poly.entity_id
_entity_poly.type
_entity_poly.pdbx_seq_one_letter_code
_entity_poly.pdbx_strand_id
1 'polypeptide(L)'
;MLLLMPSVFSMIINRELPGRFVYEDDDIVAFLTIEPMTQGHTLVVPRAEVDNWQDVKPELFNKVMAVSQRIGRAVCTAFDAPRAGVIIAGLEVPHLHVHVFPARNLSDFGFMHVDRNPSPESLDEAQAKIIAALG
;
A
#
# COMPACT_ATOMS: atom_id res chain seq x y z
N MET A 1 -18.68 -26.34 9.58
CA MET A 1 -17.78 -25.79 8.51
C MET A 1 -17.51 -24.34 8.80
N LEU A 2 -16.24 -24.00 8.88
CA LEU A 2 -15.84 -22.60 9.05
C LEU A 2 -15.87 -21.91 7.69
N LEU A 3 -16.67 -20.87 7.58
CA LEU A 3 -16.63 -19.98 6.42
C LEU A 3 -15.51 -18.97 6.65
N LEU A 4 -14.47 -19.03 5.82
CA LEU A 4 -13.42 -18.04 5.87
C LEU A 4 -13.93 -16.75 5.25
N MET A 5 -13.98 -15.70 6.06
CA MET A 5 -14.32 -14.37 5.56
C MET A 5 -13.14 -13.83 4.75
N PRO A 6 -13.38 -13.21 3.59
CA PRO A 6 -12.30 -12.55 2.87
C PRO A 6 -11.75 -11.39 3.68
N SER A 7 -10.46 -11.09 3.51
CA SER A 7 -9.87 -9.93 4.15
C SER A 7 -10.49 -8.63 3.60
N VAL A 8 -10.36 -7.54 4.35
CA VAL A 8 -10.80 -6.23 3.87
C VAL A 8 -10.09 -5.87 2.56
N PHE A 9 -8.84 -6.28 2.39
CA PHE A 9 -8.10 -6.02 1.15
C PHE A 9 -8.63 -6.84 -0.02
N SER A 10 -9.00 -8.10 0.20
CA SER A 10 -9.68 -8.88 -0.84
C SER A 10 -10.99 -8.22 -1.28
N MET A 11 -11.73 -7.66 -0.35
CA MET A 11 -12.96 -6.93 -0.67
C MET A 11 -12.68 -5.66 -1.49
N ILE A 12 -11.61 -4.95 -1.20
CA ILE A 12 -11.18 -3.78 -1.99
C ILE A 12 -10.75 -4.24 -3.39
N ILE A 13 -9.93 -5.28 -3.48
CA ILE A 13 -9.46 -5.84 -4.75
C ILE A 13 -10.63 -6.25 -5.64
N ASN A 14 -11.66 -6.85 -5.04
CA ASN A 14 -12.85 -7.31 -5.75
C ASN A 14 -13.89 -6.21 -5.99
N ARG A 15 -13.59 -4.97 -5.64
CA ARG A 15 -14.48 -3.80 -5.79
C ARG A 15 -15.75 -3.87 -4.94
N GLU A 16 -15.77 -4.70 -3.91
CA GLU A 16 -16.86 -4.75 -2.92
C GLU A 16 -16.79 -3.57 -1.95
N LEU A 17 -15.57 -3.05 -1.73
CA LEU A 17 -15.33 -1.83 -0.97
C LEU A 17 -14.54 -0.86 -1.85
N PRO A 18 -14.69 0.46 -1.63
CA PRO A 18 -13.97 1.46 -2.42
C PRO A 18 -12.48 1.46 -2.10
N GLY A 19 -11.66 1.79 -3.10
CA GLY A 19 -10.22 1.94 -2.95
C GLY A 19 -9.67 2.87 -4.02
N ARG A 20 -8.61 3.60 -3.68
CA ARG A 20 -7.92 4.48 -4.62
C ARG A 20 -6.71 3.75 -5.19
N PHE A 21 -6.93 3.04 -6.29
CA PHE A 21 -5.89 2.24 -6.94
C PHE A 21 -4.90 3.14 -7.67
N VAL A 22 -3.63 2.79 -7.60
CA VAL A 22 -2.55 3.46 -8.34
C VAL A 22 -1.83 2.50 -9.29
N TYR A 23 -1.93 1.19 -9.04
CA TYR A 23 -1.28 0.16 -9.85
C TYR A 23 -2.06 -1.15 -9.77
N GLU A 24 -2.14 -1.86 -10.89
CA GLU A 24 -2.72 -3.21 -10.94
C GLU A 24 -2.02 -4.04 -12.01
N ASP A 25 -1.75 -5.30 -11.68
CA ASP A 25 -1.39 -6.32 -12.65
C ASP A 25 -2.11 -7.62 -12.31
N ASP A 26 -1.74 -8.74 -12.94
CA ASP A 26 -2.42 -10.03 -12.72
C ASP A 26 -2.27 -10.56 -11.30
N ASP A 27 -1.19 -10.19 -10.61
CA ASP A 27 -0.86 -10.75 -9.30
C ASP A 27 -0.88 -9.75 -8.17
N ILE A 28 -0.63 -8.47 -8.45
CA ILE A 28 -0.38 -7.43 -7.45
C ILE A 28 -1.27 -6.22 -7.72
N VAL A 29 -1.75 -5.62 -6.64
CA VAL A 29 -2.42 -4.32 -6.68
C VAL A 29 -1.73 -3.36 -5.73
N ALA A 30 -1.89 -2.06 -5.97
CA ALA A 30 -1.48 -1.04 -5.02
C ALA A 30 -2.57 0.02 -4.93
N PHE A 31 -2.91 0.39 -3.70
CA PHE A 31 -3.93 1.41 -3.44
C PHE A 31 -3.55 2.21 -2.19
N LEU A 32 -4.10 3.41 -2.07
CA LEU A 32 -3.78 4.27 -0.94
C LEU A 32 -4.40 3.73 0.34
N THR A 33 -3.68 3.87 1.46
CA THR A 33 -4.26 3.69 2.78
C THR A 33 -5.15 4.88 3.11
N ILE A 34 -6.16 4.66 3.95
CA ILE A 34 -7.02 5.73 4.47
C ILE A 34 -6.49 6.30 5.79
N GLU A 35 -5.38 5.77 6.30
CA GLU A 35 -4.69 6.27 7.49
C GLU A 35 -3.20 6.48 7.19
N PRO A 36 -2.86 7.49 6.37
CA PRO A 36 -1.48 7.65 5.91
C PRO A 36 -0.53 8.12 6.99
N MET A 37 0.69 7.55 7.00
CA MET A 37 1.82 8.08 7.77
C MET A 37 2.26 9.42 7.20
N THR A 38 2.33 9.50 5.87
CA THR A 38 2.58 10.72 5.11
C THR A 38 1.68 10.69 3.88
N GLN A 39 1.43 11.85 3.28
CA GLN A 39 0.64 11.92 2.05
C GLN A 39 1.33 11.09 0.95
N GLY A 40 0.57 10.21 0.31
CA GLY A 40 1.09 9.29 -0.70
C GLY A 40 1.37 7.88 -0.17
N HIS A 41 1.12 7.63 1.10
CA HIS A 41 1.28 6.31 1.71
C HIS A 41 0.39 5.30 0.98
N THR A 42 1.03 4.31 0.38
CA THR A 42 0.41 3.32 -0.49
C THR A 42 0.61 1.92 0.10
N LEU A 43 -0.37 1.07 -0.10
CA LEU A 43 -0.30 -0.35 0.27
C LEU A 43 -0.09 -1.17 -1.00
N VAL A 44 0.93 -2.03 -0.99
CA VAL A 44 1.20 -2.96 -2.09
C VAL A 44 0.78 -4.35 -1.64
N VAL A 45 -0.15 -4.97 -2.35
CA VAL A 45 -0.90 -6.12 -1.86
C VAL A 45 -0.98 -7.18 -2.97
N PRO A 46 -0.63 -8.46 -2.69
CA PRO A 46 -0.91 -9.52 -3.65
C PRO A 46 -2.42 -9.78 -3.71
N ARG A 47 -2.91 -10.12 -4.90
CA ARG A 47 -4.33 -10.50 -5.06
C ARG A 47 -4.64 -11.76 -4.27
N ALA A 48 -3.69 -12.70 -4.23
CA ALA A 48 -3.81 -13.90 -3.41
C ALA A 48 -3.84 -13.52 -1.93
N GLU A 49 -4.78 -14.10 -1.18
CA GLU A 49 -4.93 -13.83 0.24
C GLU A 49 -3.92 -14.67 1.03
N VAL A 50 -2.68 -14.20 1.10
CA VAL A 50 -1.60 -14.75 1.90
C VAL A 50 -1.37 -13.82 3.09
N ASP A 51 -0.98 -14.37 4.25
CA ASP A 51 -0.91 -13.58 5.48
C ASP A 51 0.52 -13.17 5.82
N ASN A 52 1.29 -14.04 6.43
CA ASN A 52 2.61 -13.72 6.94
C ASN A 52 3.66 -13.68 5.82
N TRP A 53 4.40 -12.58 5.72
CA TRP A 53 5.37 -12.40 4.66
C TRP A 53 6.45 -13.51 4.66
N GLN A 54 6.81 -14.02 5.82
CA GLN A 54 7.83 -15.04 5.95
C GLN A 54 7.38 -16.42 5.43
N ASP A 55 6.06 -16.61 5.23
CA ASP A 55 5.49 -17.87 4.76
C ASP A 55 5.08 -17.81 3.27
N VAL A 56 5.18 -16.63 2.66
CA VAL A 56 4.81 -16.43 1.26
C VAL A 56 5.86 -17.06 0.34
N LYS A 57 5.42 -17.67 -0.75
CA LYS A 57 6.35 -18.22 -1.76
C LYS A 57 7.28 -17.10 -2.26
N PRO A 58 8.60 -17.39 -2.37
CA PRO A 58 9.56 -16.37 -2.80
C PRO A 58 9.21 -15.70 -4.12
N GLU A 59 8.66 -16.45 -5.08
CA GLU A 59 8.27 -15.89 -6.38
C GLU A 59 7.22 -14.80 -6.24
N LEU A 60 6.20 -15.03 -5.40
CA LEU A 60 5.16 -14.04 -5.15
C LEU A 60 5.71 -12.87 -4.33
N PHE A 61 6.50 -13.15 -3.30
CA PHE A 61 7.11 -12.09 -2.49
C PHE A 61 8.01 -11.19 -3.34
N ASN A 62 8.78 -11.76 -4.25
CA ASN A 62 9.61 -11.00 -5.17
C ASN A 62 8.77 -10.05 -6.05
N LYS A 63 7.61 -10.50 -6.53
CA LYS A 63 6.69 -9.64 -7.30
C LYS A 63 6.16 -8.49 -6.44
N VAL A 64 5.77 -8.77 -5.20
CA VAL A 64 5.31 -7.75 -4.26
C VAL A 64 6.39 -6.69 -4.06
N MET A 65 7.63 -7.11 -3.84
CA MET A 65 8.74 -6.18 -3.58
C MET A 65 9.15 -5.42 -4.85
N ALA A 66 9.07 -6.03 -6.02
CA ALA A 66 9.34 -5.33 -7.27
C ALA A 66 8.33 -4.18 -7.51
N VAL A 67 7.05 -4.44 -7.27
CA VAL A 67 6.02 -3.39 -7.36
C VAL A 67 6.24 -2.34 -6.26
N SER A 68 6.57 -2.77 -5.03
CA SER A 68 6.88 -1.85 -3.94
C SER A 68 8.01 -0.89 -4.29
N GLN A 69 9.04 -1.36 -5.00
CA GLN A 69 10.14 -0.51 -5.47
C GLN A 69 9.65 0.52 -6.48
N ARG A 70 8.79 0.11 -7.43
CA ARG A 70 8.20 1.04 -8.39
C ARG A 70 7.37 2.12 -7.69
N ILE A 71 6.54 1.72 -6.74
CA ILE A 71 5.73 2.66 -5.95
C ILE A 71 6.65 3.58 -5.14
N GLY A 72 7.73 3.05 -4.57
CA GLY A 72 8.71 3.84 -3.83
C GLY A 72 9.31 4.96 -4.67
N ARG A 73 9.70 4.67 -5.91
CA ARG A 73 10.21 5.69 -6.84
C ARG A 73 9.12 6.72 -7.15
N ALA A 74 7.90 6.25 -7.38
CA ALA A 74 6.79 7.13 -7.73
C ALA A 74 6.43 8.09 -6.61
N VAL A 75 6.38 7.63 -5.35
CA VAL A 75 6.05 8.51 -4.23
C VAL A 75 7.17 9.52 -3.95
N CYS A 76 8.44 9.14 -4.15
CA CYS A 76 9.55 10.09 -4.05
C CYS A 76 9.44 11.20 -5.10
N THR A 77 9.12 10.84 -6.33
CA THR A 77 8.94 11.81 -7.41
C THR A 77 7.71 12.67 -7.17
N ALA A 78 6.59 12.04 -6.83
CA ALA A 78 5.31 12.74 -6.69
C ALA A 78 5.32 13.76 -5.54
N PHE A 79 6.03 13.48 -4.47
CA PHE A 79 6.03 14.32 -3.26
C PHE A 79 7.38 14.95 -2.95
N ASP A 80 8.31 14.89 -3.90
CA ASP A 80 9.65 15.48 -3.76
C ASP A 80 10.30 15.06 -2.44
N ALA A 81 10.26 13.76 -2.14
CA ALA A 81 10.82 13.20 -0.93
C ALA A 81 12.18 12.55 -1.22
N PRO A 82 13.13 12.63 -0.27
CA PRO A 82 14.46 12.06 -0.47
C PRO A 82 14.47 10.53 -0.43
N ARG A 83 13.49 9.91 0.23
CA ARG A 83 13.43 8.47 0.40
C ARG A 83 11.99 7.97 0.43
N ALA A 84 11.82 6.68 0.13
CA ALA A 84 10.61 5.96 0.40
C ALA A 84 10.85 5.02 1.58
N GLY A 85 9.96 5.04 2.57
CA GLY A 85 9.97 4.08 3.67
C GLY A 85 9.18 2.84 3.30
N VAL A 86 9.56 1.71 3.89
CA VAL A 86 8.86 0.42 3.73
C VAL A 86 8.67 -0.20 5.11
N ILE A 87 7.44 -0.64 5.39
CA ILE A 87 7.13 -1.41 6.60
C ILE A 87 6.22 -2.57 6.23
N ILE A 88 6.50 -3.74 6.80
CA ILE A 88 5.60 -4.89 6.78
C ILE A 88 5.26 -5.18 8.24
N ALA A 89 4.05 -4.86 8.66
CA ALA A 89 3.60 -5.08 10.05
C ALA A 89 2.69 -6.30 10.17
N GLY A 90 1.59 -6.32 9.44
CA GLY A 90 0.71 -7.47 9.35
C GLY A 90 -0.06 -7.84 10.61
N LEU A 91 -0.19 -6.94 11.58
CA LEU A 91 -0.82 -7.24 12.88
C LEU A 91 -2.33 -7.00 12.89
N GLU A 92 -2.86 -6.21 11.95
CA GLU A 92 -4.27 -5.84 11.94
C GLU A 92 -5.07 -6.58 10.87
N VAL A 93 -4.53 -6.69 9.65
CA VAL A 93 -5.21 -7.35 8.53
C VAL A 93 -4.44 -8.59 8.12
N PRO A 94 -5.07 -9.80 8.16
CA PRO A 94 -4.39 -11.06 7.82
C PRO A 94 -4.27 -11.25 6.30
N HIS A 95 -3.68 -10.29 5.63
CA HIS A 95 -3.43 -10.27 4.20
C HIS A 95 -2.16 -9.43 4.00
N LEU A 96 -1.11 -10.04 3.45
CA LEU A 96 0.18 -9.38 3.25
C LEU A 96 -0.01 -8.03 2.58
N HIS A 97 0.56 -7.00 3.16
CA HIS A 97 0.62 -5.68 2.57
C HIS A 97 1.90 -4.99 2.97
N VAL A 98 2.52 -4.36 1.99
CA VAL A 98 3.74 -3.58 2.19
C VAL A 98 3.36 -2.11 2.20
N HIS A 99 3.64 -1.44 3.32
CA HIS A 99 3.46 0.00 3.43
C HIS A 99 4.62 0.68 2.72
N VAL A 100 4.32 1.53 1.75
CA VAL A 100 5.32 2.33 1.02
C VAL A 100 4.89 3.79 1.10
N PHE A 101 5.78 4.64 1.58
CA PHE A 101 5.42 6.04 1.84
C PHE A 101 6.62 6.96 1.62
N PRO A 102 6.40 8.21 1.17
CA PRO A 102 7.49 9.18 1.08
C PRO A 102 7.93 9.58 2.48
N ALA A 103 9.24 9.62 2.73
CA ALA A 103 9.79 9.88 4.06
C ALA A 103 10.87 10.95 4.00
N ARG A 104 10.85 11.85 4.98
CA ARG A 104 11.85 12.91 5.16
C ARG A 104 12.59 12.78 6.47
N ASN A 105 11.94 12.18 7.47
CA ASN A 105 12.46 12.02 8.83
C ASN A 105 12.15 10.63 9.36
N LEU A 106 12.91 10.17 10.35
CA LEU A 106 12.60 8.93 11.05
C LEU A 106 11.24 9.00 11.74
N SER A 107 10.80 10.18 12.14
CA SER A 107 9.47 10.38 12.75
C SER A 107 8.31 10.11 11.78
N ASP A 108 8.57 10.06 10.46
CA ASP A 108 7.55 9.70 9.48
C ASP A 108 7.21 8.20 9.50
N PHE A 109 8.08 7.40 10.12
CA PHE A 109 7.89 5.95 10.22
C PHE A 109 7.08 5.60 11.47
N GLY A 110 6.06 4.78 11.31
CA GLY A 110 5.28 4.27 12.43
C GLY A 110 3.81 4.67 12.37
N PHE A 111 3.00 3.92 13.14
CA PHE A 111 1.54 4.04 13.09
C PHE A 111 0.97 4.95 14.18
N MET A 112 1.82 5.49 15.05
CA MET A 112 1.36 6.28 16.20
C MET A 112 0.86 7.67 15.80
N HIS A 113 1.31 8.18 14.66
CA HIS A 113 1.01 9.54 14.19
C HIS A 113 0.34 9.57 12.83
N VAL A 114 -0.33 8.47 12.43
CA VAL A 114 -1.07 8.44 11.17
C VAL A 114 -2.20 9.47 11.18
N ASP A 115 -2.47 10.03 10.02
CA ASP A 115 -3.65 10.88 9.83
C ASP A 115 -4.88 9.98 9.76
N ARG A 116 -5.72 10.02 10.78
CA ARG A 116 -6.90 9.15 10.87
C ARG A 116 -8.11 9.72 10.14
N ASN A 117 -8.00 10.92 9.61
CA ASN A 117 -9.09 11.56 8.90
C ASN A 117 -8.58 12.44 7.74
N PRO A 118 -7.87 11.83 6.77
CA PRO A 118 -7.41 12.59 5.61
C PRO A 118 -8.62 13.08 4.80
N SER A 119 -8.49 14.27 4.19
CA SER A 119 -9.57 14.76 3.34
C SER A 119 -9.64 13.93 2.06
N PRO A 120 -10.86 13.74 1.49
CA PRO A 120 -10.98 13.08 0.19
C PRO A 120 -10.14 13.76 -0.89
N GLU A 121 -10.05 15.08 -0.87
CA GLU A 121 -9.26 15.86 -1.83
C GLU A 121 -7.76 15.54 -1.72
N SER A 122 -7.26 15.40 -0.50
CA SER A 122 -5.84 15.02 -0.26
C SER A 122 -5.54 13.62 -0.80
N LEU A 123 -6.45 12.69 -0.61
CA LEU A 123 -6.31 11.32 -1.12
C LEU A 123 -6.41 11.29 -2.65
N ASP A 124 -7.35 12.04 -3.23
CA ASP A 124 -7.51 12.14 -4.68
C ASP A 124 -6.27 12.76 -5.34
N GLU A 125 -5.71 13.81 -4.71
CA GLU A 125 -4.48 14.45 -5.18
C GLU A 125 -3.31 13.47 -5.13
N ALA A 126 -3.17 12.74 -4.04
CA ALA A 126 -2.10 11.74 -3.89
C ALA A 126 -2.21 10.66 -4.96
N GLN A 127 -3.41 10.14 -5.19
CA GLN A 127 -3.66 9.14 -6.23
C GLN A 127 -3.22 9.65 -7.61
N ALA A 128 -3.66 10.85 -7.97
CA ALA A 128 -3.35 11.43 -9.28
C ALA A 128 -1.83 11.64 -9.46
N LYS A 129 -1.15 12.14 -8.44
CA LYS A 129 0.30 12.39 -8.48
C LYS A 129 1.10 11.10 -8.63
N ILE A 130 0.70 10.06 -7.90
CA ILE A 130 1.39 8.75 -7.97
C ILE A 130 1.19 8.11 -9.34
N ILE A 131 -0.04 8.12 -9.86
CA ILE A 131 -0.33 7.59 -11.19
C ILE A 131 0.50 8.33 -12.25
N ALA A 132 0.57 9.65 -12.17
CA ALA A 132 1.38 10.44 -13.09
C ALA A 132 2.87 10.08 -13.01
N ALA A 133 3.39 9.85 -11.80
CA ALA A 133 4.80 9.49 -11.59
C ALA A 133 5.12 8.07 -12.05
N LEU A 134 4.15 7.17 -12.06
CA LEU A 134 4.33 5.81 -12.57
C LEU A 134 4.44 5.78 -14.10
N GLY A 135 3.94 6.77 -14.75
CA GLY A 135 3.95 6.86 -16.21
C GLY A 135 2.78 6.13 -16.82
#